data_be73ced02f9739ce50eed93d5b3a08c6
#
_entry.id   be73ced02f9739ce50eed93d5b3a08c6
#
_cell.length_a   1.000
_cell.length_b   1.000
_cell.length_c   1.000
_cell.angle_alpha   90.00
_cell.angle_beta   90.00
_cell.angle_gamma   90.00
#
_symmetry.space_group_name_H-M   'P 1'
#
loop_
_entity.id
_entity.type
_entity.pdbx_description
1 polymer ?
#
loop_
_entity_poly.entity_id
_entity_poly.type
_entity_poly.pdbx_seq_one_letter_code
_entity_poly.pdbx_strand_id
1 'polypeptide(L)'
;MDDLKGVVQKGVVQNLNTTNMTFTLHTMTGDFSITTDSHTQFEFENCMANNFSCLQNNMVVRVDVMMMPGGIFLAKEIGFEDDAEDDELEGVVFKIDDAMHFEMVVLDELRSLNNVSVGNPVIVTLSSPTFQVRMEELNAPSGLVSAFQGATDTSQLLPGQAVEIRLTAPANAGPPITVTANRVRLRMTQFTANVSGAPVPPNFMVGSLPSLFTGAGISSIQVMTSSQTDFEGVTGVSGLAGTNTVSLRGLLFNNGANPPVLVAKKVRKR
;
A
#
# COMPACT_ATOMS: atom_id res chain seq x y z
N MET A 1 -31.61 8.95 0.86
CA MET A 1 -30.92 8.31 -0.28
C MET A 1 -29.49 8.19 0.17
N ASP A 2 -29.12 6.97 0.59
CA ASP A 2 -27.74 6.73 1.01
C ASP A 2 -26.85 6.87 -0.22
N ASP A 3 -25.92 7.81 -0.15
CA ASP A 3 -24.80 7.92 -1.07
C ASP A 3 -24.06 6.59 -1.08
N LEU A 4 -24.25 5.81 -2.12
CA LEU A 4 -23.41 4.67 -2.42
C LEU A 4 -22.01 5.26 -2.62
N LYS A 5 -21.19 5.19 -1.58
CA LYS A 5 -19.77 5.59 -1.63
C LYS A 5 -19.15 4.90 -2.83
N GLY A 6 -18.51 5.69 -3.69
CA GLY A 6 -17.81 5.16 -4.86
C GLY A 6 -16.88 4.03 -4.45
N VAL A 7 -16.92 2.95 -5.20
CA VAL A 7 -16.01 1.82 -5.00
C VAL A 7 -14.80 2.09 -5.87
N VAL A 8 -13.64 2.30 -5.24
CA VAL A 8 -12.38 2.43 -5.98
C VAL A 8 -11.97 1.05 -6.46
N GLN A 9 -11.78 0.91 -7.75
CA GLN A 9 -11.32 -0.31 -8.41
C GLN A 9 -10.00 -0.03 -9.11
N LYS A 10 -9.05 -0.95 -8.99
CA LYS A 10 -7.79 -0.94 -9.72
C LYS A 10 -7.80 -2.08 -10.73
N GLY A 11 -7.36 -1.82 -11.95
CA GLY A 11 -7.39 -2.85 -12.98
C GLY A 11 -6.77 -2.40 -14.29
N VAL A 12 -6.80 -3.30 -15.26
CA VAL A 12 -6.24 -3.10 -16.60
C VAL A 12 -7.33 -2.69 -17.57
N VAL A 13 -7.11 -1.62 -18.33
CA VAL A 13 -8.00 -1.15 -19.39
C VAL A 13 -7.99 -2.14 -20.56
N GLN A 14 -9.16 -2.61 -20.94
CA GLN A 14 -9.37 -3.46 -22.12
C GLN A 14 -10.56 -2.97 -22.93
N ASN A 15 -10.66 -3.40 -24.17
CA ASN A 15 -11.80 -3.11 -25.06
C ASN A 15 -12.19 -1.62 -25.09
N LEU A 16 -11.18 -0.74 -25.18
CA LEU A 16 -11.36 0.70 -25.20
C LEU A 16 -12.21 1.12 -26.43
N ASN A 17 -13.32 1.79 -26.17
CA ASN A 17 -14.21 2.31 -27.21
C ASN A 17 -14.28 3.84 -27.12
N THR A 18 -13.56 4.50 -28.01
CA THR A 18 -13.46 5.97 -28.04
C THR A 18 -14.73 6.65 -28.54
N THR A 19 -15.58 5.94 -29.30
CA THR A 19 -16.84 6.50 -29.82
C THR A 19 -17.87 6.61 -28.71
N ASN A 20 -17.97 5.59 -27.87
CA ASN A 20 -18.96 5.54 -26.77
C ASN A 20 -18.36 5.96 -25.43
N MET A 21 -17.06 6.30 -25.38
CA MET A 21 -16.33 6.63 -24.15
C MET A 21 -16.47 5.56 -23.06
N THR A 22 -16.30 4.30 -23.46
CA THR A 22 -16.42 3.13 -22.57
C THR A 22 -15.18 2.25 -22.67
N PHE A 23 -14.92 1.48 -21.61
CA PHE A 23 -13.89 0.46 -21.60
C PHE A 23 -14.24 -0.66 -20.63
N THR A 24 -13.55 -1.78 -20.73
CA THR A 24 -13.59 -2.85 -19.74
C THR A 24 -12.44 -2.64 -18.77
N LEU A 25 -12.75 -2.58 -17.49
CA LEU A 25 -11.75 -2.64 -16.42
C LEU A 25 -11.62 -4.10 -15.99
N HIS A 26 -10.51 -4.73 -16.37
CA HIS A 26 -10.18 -6.08 -15.94
C HIS A 26 -9.54 -6.03 -14.55
N THR A 27 -10.19 -6.62 -13.56
CA THR A 27 -9.72 -6.67 -12.17
C THR A 27 -9.60 -8.11 -11.69
N MET A 28 -9.00 -8.32 -10.53
CA MET A 28 -8.91 -9.63 -9.88
C MET A 28 -10.28 -10.25 -9.58
N THR A 29 -11.30 -9.44 -9.36
CA THR A 29 -12.66 -9.90 -9.04
C THR A 29 -13.55 -10.09 -10.27
N GLY A 30 -13.06 -9.75 -11.47
CA GLY A 30 -13.77 -9.87 -12.74
C GLY A 30 -13.70 -8.62 -13.61
N ASP A 31 -14.45 -8.64 -14.69
CA ASP A 31 -14.51 -7.59 -15.68
C ASP A 31 -15.67 -6.64 -15.39
N PHE A 32 -15.38 -5.33 -15.36
CA PHE A 32 -16.36 -4.28 -15.17
C PHE A 32 -16.46 -3.42 -16.44
N SER A 33 -17.66 -3.26 -16.98
CA SER A 33 -17.90 -2.30 -18.05
C SER A 33 -17.99 -0.89 -17.47
N ILE A 34 -17.03 -0.05 -17.78
CA ILE A 34 -16.93 1.33 -17.28
C ILE A 34 -17.41 2.29 -18.37
N THR A 35 -18.27 3.21 -17.98
CA THR A 35 -18.71 4.33 -18.80
C THR A 35 -18.13 5.63 -18.25
N THR A 36 -17.73 6.55 -19.10
CA THR A 36 -17.33 7.90 -18.71
C THR A 36 -18.30 8.94 -19.28
N ASP A 37 -18.38 10.10 -18.65
CA ASP A 37 -19.17 11.23 -19.12
C ASP A 37 -18.38 12.55 -18.98
N SER A 38 -19.06 13.68 -19.24
CA SER A 38 -18.45 15.01 -19.14
C SER A 38 -18.06 15.44 -17.73
N HIS A 39 -18.45 14.69 -16.69
CA HIS A 39 -18.13 14.95 -15.29
C HIS A 39 -17.03 14.03 -14.77
N THR A 40 -16.63 13.01 -15.54
CA THR A 40 -15.50 12.14 -15.19
C THR A 40 -14.22 12.95 -15.14
N GLN A 41 -13.56 12.94 -13.99
CA GLN A 41 -12.25 13.57 -13.83
C GLN A 41 -11.16 12.59 -14.26
N PHE A 42 -10.12 13.10 -14.92
CA PHE A 42 -8.97 12.32 -15.35
C PHE A 42 -7.72 12.90 -14.73
N GLU A 43 -6.88 12.07 -14.15
CA GLU A 43 -5.63 12.47 -13.50
C GLU A 43 -4.46 11.69 -14.12
N PHE A 44 -3.96 12.20 -15.24
CA PHE A 44 -2.84 11.61 -15.98
C PHE A 44 -1.65 12.57 -16.00
N GLU A 45 -0.61 12.28 -15.24
CA GLU A 45 0.58 13.15 -15.18
C GLU A 45 1.31 13.30 -16.52
N ASN A 46 1.26 12.29 -17.37
CA ASN A 46 2.00 12.25 -18.64
C ASN A 46 1.13 12.51 -19.88
N CYS A 47 -0.12 12.94 -19.71
CA CYS A 47 -1.01 13.24 -20.82
C CYS A 47 -1.64 14.63 -20.66
N MET A 48 -1.13 15.62 -21.40
CA MET A 48 -1.59 17.01 -21.29
C MET A 48 -3.07 17.22 -21.57
N ALA A 49 -3.71 16.33 -22.34
CA ALA A 49 -5.14 16.40 -22.63
C ALA A 49 -6.01 16.12 -21.42
N ASN A 50 -5.50 15.31 -20.50
CA ASN A 50 -6.13 14.89 -19.24
C ASN A 50 -7.62 14.55 -19.42
N ASN A 51 -7.91 13.69 -20.36
CA ASN A 51 -9.27 13.24 -20.72
C ASN A 51 -9.26 11.79 -21.24
N PHE A 52 -10.39 11.31 -21.73
CA PHE A 52 -10.56 9.95 -22.23
C PHE A 52 -9.55 9.52 -23.30
N SER A 53 -9.03 10.46 -24.11
CA SER A 53 -8.03 10.15 -25.14
C SER A 53 -6.67 9.73 -24.58
N CYS A 54 -6.44 9.94 -23.29
CA CYS A 54 -5.25 9.48 -22.58
C CYS A 54 -5.27 8.00 -22.26
N LEU A 55 -6.45 7.36 -22.26
CA LEU A 55 -6.57 5.92 -22.00
C LEU A 55 -6.08 5.10 -23.19
N GLN A 56 -5.41 4.01 -22.90
CA GLN A 56 -4.97 3.01 -23.89
C GLN A 56 -5.27 1.60 -23.34
N ASN A 57 -5.50 0.63 -24.24
CA ASN A 57 -5.59 -0.76 -23.84
C ASN A 57 -4.30 -1.20 -23.16
N ASN A 58 -4.45 -2.02 -22.14
CA ASN A 58 -3.39 -2.51 -21.25
C ASN A 58 -2.82 -1.48 -20.26
N MET A 59 -3.35 -0.26 -20.22
CA MET A 59 -3.04 0.66 -19.13
C MET A 59 -3.60 0.14 -17.80
N VAL A 60 -2.84 0.32 -16.73
CA VAL A 60 -3.34 0.13 -15.37
C VAL A 60 -3.87 1.46 -14.86
N VAL A 61 -5.11 1.44 -14.40
CA VAL A 61 -5.79 2.64 -13.90
C VAL A 61 -6.50 2.34 -12.59
N ARG A 62 -6.58 3.36 -11.76
CA ARG A 62 -7.47 3.42 -10.62
C ARG A 62 -8.74 4.15 -11.04
N VAL A 63 -9.89 3.54 -10.82
CA VAL A 63 -11.17 4.12 -11.19
C VAL A 63 -12.06 4.22 -9.96
N ASP A 64 -12.49 5.42 -9.61
CA ASP A 64 -13.58 5.62 -8.66
C ASP A 64 -14.90 5.53 -9.42
N VAL A 65 -15.70 4.51 -9.13
CA VAL A 65 -16.92 4.22 -9.85
C VAL A 65 -18.16 4.40 -8.98
N MET A 66 -19.22 4.87 -9.59
CA MET A 66 -20.57 4.88 -9.05
C MET A 66 -21.45 3.90 -9.82
N MET A 67 -22.16 3.04 -9.09
CA MET A 67 -23.13 2.15 -9.71
C MET A 67 -24.41 2.92 -10.03
N MET A 68 -24.76 2.96 -11.30
CA MET A 68 -25.99 3.55 -11.81
C MET A 68 -27.12 2.51 -11.89
N PRO A 69 -28.40 2.92 -11.93
CA PRO A 69 -29.51 2.02 -12.22
C PRO A 69 -29.25 1.21 -13.49
N GLY A 70 -29.53 -0.09 -13.44
CA GLY A 70 -29.25 -1.01 -14.56
C GLY A 70 -27.89 -1.68 -14.52
N GLY A 71 -27.10 -1.49 -13.43
CA GLY A 71 -25.80 -2.15 -13.26
C GLY A 71 -24.67 -1.54 -14.08
N ILE A 72 -24.82 -0.30 -14.52
CA ILE A 72 -23.80 0.45 -15.25
C ILE A 72 -22.85 1.09 -14.24
N PHE A 73 -21.55 0.95 -14.45
CA PHE A 73 -20.52 1.62 -13.66
C PHE A 73 -20.10 2.91 -14.37
N LEU A 74 -20.44 4.05 -13.76
CA LEU A 74 -20.00 5.36 -14.21
C LEU A 74 -18.75 5.77 -13.45
N ALA A 75 -17.68 6.08 -14.17
CA ALA A 75 -16.46 6.60 -13.58
C ALA A 75 -16.65 8.05 -13.12
N LYS A 76 -16.32 8.34 -11.87
CA LYS A 76 -16.20 9.69 -11.33
C LYS A 76 -14.81 10.25 -11.55
N GLU A 77 -13.81 9.41 -11.31
CA GLU A 77 -12.40 9.75 -11.43
C GLU A 77 -11.63 8.57 -12.01
N ILE A 78 -10.71 8.84 -12.90
CA ILE A 78 -9.79 7.87 -13.47
C ILE A 78 -8.39 8.43 -13.31
N GLY A 79 -7.59 7.79 -12.46
CA GLY A 79 -6.19 8.11 -12.23
C GLY A 79 -5.30 7.09 -12.92
N PHE A 80 -4.18 7.57 -13.44
CA PHE A 80 -3.11 6.72 -13.91
C PHE A 80 -2.34 6.22 -12.69
N GLU A 81 -2.16 4.92 -12.58
CA GLU A 81 -1.16 4.38 -11.68
C GLU A 81 0.16 4.37 -12.45
N ASP A 82 1.15 5.04 -11.94
CA ASP A 82 2.44 5.41 -12.57
C ASP A 82 3.24 4.27 -13.21
N ASP A 83 2.77 3.05 -13.13
CA ASP A 83 3.48 1.85 -13.57
C ASP A 83 2.56 0.89 -14.35
N ALA A 84 1.83 1.43 -15.30
CA ALA A 84 0.86 0.70 -16.13
C ALA A 84 1.42 -0.53 -16.87
N GLU A 85 2.73 -0.63 -17.01
CA GLU A 85 3.39 -1.75 -17.69
C GLU A 85 4.02 -2.76 -16.74
N ASP A 86 4.02 -2.49 -15.43
CA ASP A 86 4.76 -3.27 -14.46
C ASP A 86 3.86 -4.26 -13.70
N ASP A 87 4.34 -5.48 -13.54
CA ASP A 87 3.78 -6.43 -12.59
C ASP A 87 4.13 -6.00 -11.17
N GLU A 88 3.13 -5.80 -10.32
CA GLU A 88 3.29 -5.37 -8.95
C GLU A 88 2.61 -6.33 -7.98
N LEU A 89 3.23 -6.50 -6.83
CA LEU A 89 2.65 -7.22 -5.69
C LEU A 89 2.69 -6.31 -4.48
N GLU A 90 1.56 -6.19 -3.79
CA GLU A 90 1.51 -5.60 -2.45
C GLU A 90 1.43 -6.72 -1.41
N GLY A 91 2.19 -6.60 -0.32
CA GLY A 91 2.21 -7.63 0.71
C GLY A 91 2.83 -7.17 2.02
N VAL A 92 2.87 -8.09 2.97
CA VAL A 92 3.51 -7.90 4.27
C VAL A 92 4.77 -8.74 4.34
N VAL A 93 5.89 -8.11 4.60
CA VAL A 93 7.17 -8.79 4.88
C VAL A 93 7.02 -9.62 6.14
N PHE A 94 7.38 -10.90 6.10
CA PHE A 94 7.36 -11.74 7.29
C PHE A 94 8.73 -12.31 7.67
N LYS A 95 9.71 -12.28 6.74
CA LYS A 95 11.05 -12.76 7.01
C LYS A 95 12.07 -12.05 6.13
N ILE A 96 13.24 -11.75 6.69
CA ILE A 96 14.42 -11.30 5.97
C ILE A 96 15.40 -12.47 5.96
N ASP A 97 15.79 -12.94 4.77
CA ASP A 97 16.71 -14.07 4.63
C ASP A 97 18.17 -13.60 4.61
N ASP A 98 18.44 -12.59 3.80
CA ASP A 98 19.76 -11.98 3.66
C ASP A 98 19.67 -10.56 3.07
N ALA A 99 20.79 -9.97 2.66
CA ALA A 99 20.85 -8.62 2.11
C ALA A 99 20.04 -8.42 0.83
N MET A 100 19.76 -9.47 0.07
CA MET A 100 19.07 -9.39 -1.22
C MET A 100 17.77 -10.20 -1.29
N HIS A 101 17.43 -10.93 -0.21
CA HIS A 101 16.26 -11.80 -0.21
C HIS A 101 15.39 -11.55 1.02
N PHE A 102 14.09 -11.52 0.78
CA PHE A 102 13.07 -11.48 1.85
C PHE A 102 11.83 -12.26 1.42
N GLU A 103 11.01 -12.61 2.40
CA GLU A 103 9.74 -13.30 2.16
C GLU A 103 8.57 -12.39 2.54
N MET A 104 7.54 -12.37 1.72
CA MET A 104 6.30 -11.65 2.00
C MET A 104 5.07 -12.48 1.67
N VAL A 105 3.97 -12.19 2.37
CA VAL A 105 2.63 -12.69 2.02
C VAL A 105 1.93 -11.66 1.16
N VAL A 106 1.46 -12.08 0.00
CA VAL A 106 0.76 -11.22 -0.96
C VAL A 106 -0.61 -10.83 -0.42
N LEU A 107 -0.90 -9.54 -0.38
CA LEU A 107 -2.21 -8.97 0.00
C LEU A 107 -2.99 -8.50 -1.23
N ASP A 108 -2.29 -8.04 -2.24
CA ASP A 108 -2.86 -7.60 -3.51
C ASP A 108 -1.87 -7.88 -4.64
N GLU A 109 -2.38 -8.12 -5.83
CA GLU A 109 -1.59 -8.38 -7.03
C GLU A 109 -2.14 -7.55 -8.18
N LEU A 110 -1.25 -6.99 -8.99
CA LEU A 110 -1.60 -6.26 -10.17
C LEU A 110 -0.80 -6.82 -11.35
N ARG A 111 -1.50 -7.33 -12.38
CA ARG A 111 -0.88 -7.96 -13.56
C ARG A 111 0.05 -9.13 -13.24
N SER A 112 -0.11 -9.77 -12.10
CA SER A 112 0.63 -10.99 -11.80
C SER A 112 0.29 -12.06 -12.83
N LEU A 113 1.26 -12.36 -13.69
CA LEU A 113 1.04 -13.24 -14.84
C LEU A 113 1.07 -14.73 -14.49
N ASN A 114 1.50 -15.10 -13.29
CA ASN A 114 1.72 -16.54 -13.00
C ASN A 114 1.57 -16.84 -11.52
N ASN A 115 0.71 -17.77 -11.19
CA ASN A 115 0.64 -18.56 -9.94
C ASN A 115 0.80 -17.78 -8.61
N VAL A 116 0.87 -16.47 -8.65
CA VAL A 116 0.85 -15.62 -7.47
C VAL A 116 -0.58 -15.23 -7.22
N SER A 117 -1.09 -15.49 -6.03
CA SER A 117 -2.43 -15.12 -5.61
C SER A 117 -2.37 -14.51 -4.22
N VAL A 118 -3.38 -13.73 -3.91
CA VAL A 118 -3.55 -13.17 -2.56
C VAL A 118 -3.49 -14.30 -1.52
N GLY A 119 -2.70 -14.09 -0.48
CA GLY A 119 -2.43 -15.08 0.56
C GLY A 119 -1.22 -16.00 0.27
N ASN A 120 -0.67 -16.00 -0.94
CA ASN A 120 0.54 -16.77 -1.21
C ASN A 120 1.76 -16.16 -0.53
N PRO A 121 2.64 -16.97 0.08
CA PRO A 121 3.99 -16.56 0.41
C PRO A 121 4.86 -16.56 -0.84
N VAL A 122 5.67 -15.51 -0.99
CA VAL A 122 6.63 -15.38 -2.07
C VAL A 122 8.02 -15.04 -1.53
N ILE A 123 9.05 -15.60 -2.15
CA ILE A 123 10.45 -15.21 -1.91
C ILE A 123 10.80 -14.13 -2.93
N VAL A 124 11.21 -12.97 -2.45
CA VAL A 124 11.58 -11.83 -3.27
C VAL A 124 13.09 -11.74 -3.34
N THR A 125 13.63 -11.71 -4.56
CA THR A 125 15.04 -11.40 -4.85
C THR A 125 15.12 -9.96 -5.34
N LEU A 126 15.93 -9.13 -4.69
CA LEU A 126 16.19 -7.76 -5.11
C LEU A 126 17.22 -7.72 -6.24
N SER A 127 16.94 -6.97 -7.30
CA SER A 127 17.85 -6.77 -8.45
C SER A 127 17.97 -5.28 -8.75
N SER A 128 19.09 -4.66 -8.33
CA SER A 128 19.32 -3.21 -8.45
C SER A 128 18.12 -2.39 -7.92
N PRO A 129 17.67 -2.64 -6.70
CA PRO A 129 16.41 -2.11 -6.22
C PRO A 129 16.46 -0.58 -6.01
N THR A 130 15.32 0.06 -6.23
CA THR A 130 15.03 1.42 -5.74
C THR A 130 14.00 1.33 -4.62
N PHE A 131 14.24 2.08 -3.54
CA PHE A 131 13.32 2.15 -2.41
C PHE A 131 12.57 3.47 -2.44
N GLN A 132 11.26 3.43 -2.26
CA GLN A 132 10.38 4.60 -2.39
C GLN A 132 9.45 4.73 -1.18
N VAL A 133 9.22 5.97 -0.78
CA VAL A 133 8.20 6.33 0.22
C VAL A 133 7.27 7.34 -0.42
N ARG A 134 5.98 7.00 -0.52
CA ARG A 134 4.95 8.01 -0.84
C ARG A 134 4.49 8.63 0.48
N MET A 135 4.66 9.92 0.60
CA MET A 135 4.39 10.65 1.86
C MET A 135 2.92 10.96 2.08
N GLU A 136 2.04 10.51 1.25
CA GLU A 136 0.56 10.67 1.28
C GLU A 136 0.06 11.37 2.55
N GLU A 137 0.23 12.69 2.64
CA GLU A 137 -0.22 13.51 3.78
C GLU A 137 0.40 13.13 5.16
N LEU A 138 1.58 12.49 5.19
CA LEU A 138 2.27 12.17 6.44
C LEU A 138 3.57 12.99 6.58
N ASN A 139 3.74 13.64 7.72
CA ASN A 139 5.00 14.31 8.07
C ASN A 139 5.96 13.30 8.71
N ALA A 140 6.58 12.44 7.90
CA ALA A 140 7.62 11.56 8.40
C ALA A 140 8.96 12.32 8.54
N PRO A 141 9.76 12.01 9.56
CA PRO A 141 11.10 12.57 9.72
C PRO A 141 11.95 12.30 8.48
N SER A 142 12.59 13.35 7.94
CA SER A 142 13.40 13.25 6.72
C SER A 142 14.54 12.21 6.83
N GLY A 143 15.10 12.02 8.02
CA GLY A 143 16.12 11.01 8.26
C GLY A 143 15.62 9.58 8.04
N LEU A 144 14.40 9.25 8.47
CA LEU A 144 13.79 7.92 8.24
C LEU A 144 13.48 7.72 6.75
N VAL A 145 12.93 8.74 6.11
CA VAL A 145 12.61 8.71 4.67
C VAL A 145 13.88 8.54 3.85
N SER A 146 14.92 9.34 4.11
CA SER A 146 16.18 9.25 3.39
C SER A 146 16.90 7.92 3.63
N ALA A 147 16.83 7.36 4.84
CA ALA A 147 17.41 6.05 5.14
C ALA A 147 16.72 4.94 4.32
N PHE A 148 15.39 4.96 4.26
CA PHE A 148 14.64 4.00 3.47
C PHE A 148 14.91 4.17 1.96
N GLN A 149 14.80 5.39 1.44
CA GLN A 149 15.02 5.67 0.02
C GLN A 149 16.48 5.47 -0.44
N GLY A 150 17.44 5.58 0.46
CA GLY A 150 18.85 5.34 0.18
C GLY A 150 19.28 3.87 0.28
N ALA A 151 18.36 2.96 0.65
CA ALA A 151 18.68 1.55 0.74
C ALA A 151 18.94 0.93 -0.64
N THR A 152 19.86 0.00 -0.68
CA THR A 152 20.20 -0.81 -1.87
C THR A 152 20.02 -2.31 -1.61
N ASP A 153 19.55 -2.64 -0.41
CA ASP A 153 19.39 -3.99 0.10
C ASP A 153 18.24 -4.07 1.12
N THR A 154 18.04 -5.21 1.76
CA THR A 154 16.97 -5.44 2.73
C THR A 154 17.18 -4.77 4.09
N SER A 155 18.27 -4.03 4.33
CA SER A 155 18.61 -3.44 5.63
C SER A 155 17.56 -2.51 6.22
N GLN A 156 16.71 -1.94 5.39
CA GLN A 156 15.60 -1.07 5.82
C GLN A 156 14.25 -1.80 5.90
N LEU A 157 14.21 -3.09 5.58
CA LEU A 157 13.02 -3.91 5.70
C LEU A 157 12.90 -4.53 7.09
N LEU A 158 11.67 -4.71 7.53
CA LEU A 158 11.31 -5.35 8.81
C LEU A 158 10.13 -6.30 8.60
N PRO A 159 10.11 -7.46 9.29
CA PRO A 159 8.86 -8.20 9.44
C PRO A 159 7.74 -7.32 9.98
N GLY A 160 6.58 -7.41 9.35
CA GLY A 160 5.42 -6.58 9.64
C GLY A 160 5.26 -5.32 8.78
N GLN A 161 6.31 -4.92 8.02
CA GLN A 161 6.13 -3.83 7.04
C GLN A 161 5.23 -4.27 5.89
N ALA A 162 4.29 -3.40 5.53
CA ALA A 162 3.59 -3.51 4.26
C ALA A 162 4.44 -2.84 3.17
N VAL A 163 4.65 -3.54 2.07
CA VAL A 163 5.43 -3.07 0.92
C VAL A 163 4.72 -3.43 -0.38
N GLU A 164 4.96 -2.63 -1.39
CA GLU A 164 4.65 -2.91 -2.78
C GLU A 164 5.97 -3.13 -3.50
N ILE A 165 6.06 -4.17 -4.31
CA ILE A 165 7.22 -4.46 -5.13
C ILE A 165 6.86 -4.46 -6.60
N ARG A 166 7.79 -4.00 -7.44
CA ARG A 166 7.68 -4.09 -8.89
C ARG A 166 8.53 -5.24 -9.39
N LEU A 167 7.92 -6.13 -10.15
CA LEU A 167 8.57 -7.30 -10.71
C LEU A 167 9.33 -6.94 -12.00
N THR A 168 10.47 -7.58 -12.20
CA THR A 168 11.28 -7.43 -13.43
C THR A 168 11.05 -8.56 -14.43
N ALA A 169 10.40 -9.64 -13.99
CA ALA A 169 10.07 -10.80 -14.79
C ALA A 169 8.87 -11.53 -14.15
N PRO A 170 8.12 -12.33 -14.92
CA PRO A 170 7.07 -13.18 -14.39
C PRO A 170 7.57 -14.05 -13.24
N ALA A 171 6.70 -14.29 -12.26
CA ALA A 171 6.99 -15.14 -11.12
C ALA A 171 7.32 -16.57 -11.56
N ASN A 172 8.25 -17.22 -10.87
CA ASN A 172 8.54 -18.64 -11.10
C ASN A 172 7.38 -19.50 -10.57
N ALA A 173 6.92 -20.43 -11.39
CA ALA A 173 5.72 -21.25 -11.15
C ALA A 173 5.85 -22.36 -10.09
N GLY A 174 7.02 -22.52 -9.45
CA GLY A 174 7.24 -23.61 -8.47
C GLY A 174 6.89 -23.23 -7.04
N PRO A 175 6.61 -24.21 -6.14
CA PRO A 175 6.75 -23.98 -4.72
C PRO A 175 8.24 -24.15 -4.28
N PRO A 176 8.88 -23.14 -3.65
CA PRO A 176 8.33 -21.82 -3.34
C PRO A 176 8.19 -20.94 -4.58
N ILE A 177 7.18 -20.06 -4.60
CA ILE A 177 7.05 -19.04 -5.63
C ILE A 177 8.17 -18.03 -5.40
N THR A 178 8.95 -17.73 -6.43
CA THR A 178 10.04 -16.75 -6.40
C THR A 178 9.77 -15.63 -7.38
N VAL A 179 10.09 -14.41 -6.98
CA VAL A 179 9.93 -13.20 -7.80
C VAL A 179 11.21 -12.37 -7.75
N THR A 180 11.48 -11.62 -8.80
CA THR A 180 12.60 -10.66 -8.83
C THR A 180 12.04 -9.25 -8.93
N ALA A 181 12.47 -8.38 -8.00
CA ALA A 181 11.98 -7.00 -7.90
C ALA A 181 13.11 -5.98 -8.04
N ASN A 182 12.82 -4.86 -8.71
CA ASN A 182 13.72 -3.71 -8.84
C ASN A 182 13.20 -2.45 -8.14
N ARG A 183 12.00 -2.51 -7.55
CA ARG A 183 11.45 -1.43 -6.74
C ARG A 183 10.77 -2.00 -5.51
N VAL A 184 10.99 -1.33 -4.38
CA VAL A 184 10.26 -1.58 -3.12
C VAL A 184 9.67 -0.25 -2.66
N ARG A 185 8.37 -0.18 -2.55
CA ARG A 185 7.64 1.00 -2.06
C ARG A 185 7.03 0.70 -0.71
N LEU A 186 7.29 1.57 0.27
CA LEU A 186 6.69 1.44 1.60
C LEU A 186 5.19 1.75 1.56
N ARG A 187 4.38 0.85 2.14
CA ARG A 187 2.93 0.96 2.22
C ARG A 187 2.46 1.08 3.67
N MET A 188 1.19 1.45 3.85
CA MET A 188 0.59 1.60 5.18
C MET A 188 0.45 0.26 5.89
N THR A 189 1.26 0.07 6.92
CA THR A 189 1.14 -1.08 7.84
C THR A 189 0.00 -0.85 8.83
N GLN A 190 -0.75 -1.90 9.12
CA GLN A 190 -1.82 -1.86 10.11
C GLN A 190 -1.70 -3.01 11.10
N PHE A 191 -1.78 -2.71 12.41
CA PHE A 191 -1.79 -3.70 13.48
C PHE A 191 -2.46 -3.17 14.75
N THR A 192 -2.69 -4.08 15.70
CA THR A 192 -3.20 -3.74 17.04
C THR A 192 -2.11 -4.02 18.08
N ALA A 193 -1.95 -3.14 19.04
CA ALA A 193 -0.95 -3.24 20.10
C ALA A 193 -1.43 -2.56 21.38
N ASN A 194 -0.71 -2.74 22.48
CA ASN A 194 -0.99 -2.03 23.72
C ASN A 194 -0.03 -0.84 23.87
N VAL A 195 -0.56 0.29 24.32
CA VAL A 195 0.27 1.42 24.71
C VAL A 195 1.17 0.98 25.86
N SER A 196 2.46 1.30 25.79
CA SER A 196 3.47 0.94 26.78
C SER A 196 3.99 2.16 27.50
N GLY A 197 3.94 2.15 28.82
CA GLY A 197 4.38 3.29 29.62
C GLY A 197 3.44 4.50 29.54
N ALA A 198 3.91 5.64 30.04
CA ALA A 198 3.17 6.90 29.94
C ALA A 198 3.40 7.56 28.58
N PRO A 199 2.34 7.81 27.80
CA PRO A 199 2.47 8.53 26.54
C PRO A 199 2.98 9.95 26.73
N VAL A 200 3.92 10.39 25.88
CA VAL A 200 4.48 11.74 25.87
C VAL A 200 4.22 12.37 24.50
N PRO A 201 3.25 13.27 24.38
CA PRO A 201 2.96 13.90 23.08
C PRO A 201 4.19 14.54 22.45
N PRO A 202 4.37 14.46 21.14
CA PRO A 202 3.47 13.84 20.15
C PRO A 202 3.67 12.33 19.96
N ASN A 203 4.50 11.68 20.76
CA ASN A 203 4.92 10.29 20.57
C ASN A 203 4.43 9.40 21.72
N PHE A 204 4.35 8.10 21.45
CA PHE A 204 4.16 7.07 22.47
C PHE A 204 4.77 5.74 22.02
N MET A 205 4.95 4.85 22.98
CA MET A 205 5.45 3.50 22.71
C MET A 205 4.30 2.50 22.74
N VAL A 206 4.41 1.47 21.93
CA VAL A 206 3.52 0.32 21.98
C VAL A 206 4.31 -0.98 22.15
N GLY A 207 3.73 -1.89 22.88
CA GLY A 207 4.21 -3.25 23.10
C GLY A 207 3.07 -4.28 22.95
N SER A 208 3.27 -5.50 23.42
CA SER A 208 2.33 -6.61 23.19
C SER A 208 1.98 -6.72 21.69
N LEU A 209 3.01 -6.68 20.88
CA LEU A 209 2.91 -6.69 19.42
C LEU A 209 2.44 -8.04 18.90
N PRO A 210 1.84 -8.12 17.69
CA PRO A 210 1.58 -9.36 16.99
C PRO A 210 2.82 -10.26 16.87
N SER A 211 2.60 -11.58 16.80
CA SER A 211 3.67 -12.58 16.72
C SER A 211 4.65 -12.37 15.57
N LEU A 212 4.21 -11.77 14.49
CA LEU A 212 5.05 -11.41 13.35
C LEU A 212 6.21 -10.49 13.75
N PHE A 213 5.96 -9.52 14.62
CA PHE A 213 6.99 -8.62 15.15
C PHE A 213 7.84 -9.30 16.22
N THR A 214 7.19 -9.93 17.19
CA THR A 214 7.90 -10.53 18.32
C THR A 214 8.75 -11.73 17.91
N GLY A 215 8.32 -12.49 16.89
CA GLY A 215 9.10 -13.56 16.27
C GLY A 215 10.38 -13.06 15.59
N ALA A 216 10.40 -11.80 15.16
CA ALA A 216 11.58 -11.11 14.62
C ALA A 216 12.39 -10.35 15.68
N GLY A 217 12.09 -10.54 16.98
CA GLY A 217 12.79 -9.85 18.07
C GLY A 217 12.35 -8.40 18.32
N ILE A 218 11.31 -7.92 17.63
CA ILE A 218 10.77 -6.57 17.81
C ILE A 218 9.79 -6.60 18.99
N SER A 219 10.20 -6.05 20.13
CA SER A 219 9.41 -6.05 21.36
C SER A 219 8.57 -4.78 21.55
N SER A 220 8.94 -3.69 20.89
CA SER A 220 8.24 -2.41 20.99
C SER A 220 8.38 -1.61 19.69
N ILE A 221 7.44 -0.72 19.44
CA ILE A 221 7.43 0.21 18.31
C ILE A 221 7.14 1.62 18.85
N GLN A 222 7.92 2.59 18.43
CA GLN A 222 7.62 4.00 18.68
C GLN A 222 6.57 4.48 17.68
N VAL A 223 5.49 5.05 18.18
CA VAL A 223 4.46 5.67 17.35
C VAL A 223 4.68 7.18 17.36
N MET A 224 4.91 7.74 16.20
CA MET A 224 5.01 9.19 15.99
C MET A 224 3.71 9.70 15.40
N THR A 225 3.17 10.76 15.98
CA THR A 225 1.95 11.40 15.50
C THR A 225 2.22 12.84 15.08
N SER A 226 1.34 13.39 14.25
CA SER A 226 1.39 14.76 13.77
C SER A 226 0.00 15.39 13.78
N SER A 227 -0.12 16.62 13.34
CA SER A 227 -1.42 17.27 13.12
C SER A 227 -2.29 16.58 12.06
N GLN A 228 -1.69 15.71 11.27
CA GLN A 228 -2.37 14.93 10.21
C GLN A 228 -2.77 13.52 10.67
N THR A 229 -2.44 13.16 11.91
CA THR A 229 -2.86 11.89 12.49
C THR A 229 -4.33 11.94 12.89
N ASP A 230 -5.11 11.03 12.33
CA ASP A 230 -6.52 10.84 12.69
C ASP A 230 -6.63 10.02 13.99
N PHE A 231 -7.34 10.56 14.98
CA PHE A 231 -7.58 9.90 16.27
C PHE A 231 -9.05 9.49 16.39
N GLU A 232 -9.30 8.22 16.70
CA GLU A 232 -10.62 7.68 17.00
C GLU A 232 -10.70 7.14 18.43
N GLY A 233 -11.74 7.53 19.15
CA GLY A 233 -11.97 7.11 20.55
C GLY A 233 -11.13 7.89 21.57
N VAL A 234 -10.27 8.79 21.13
CA VAL A 234 -9.49 9.74 21.95
C VAL A 234 -9.26 11.01 21.14
N THR A 235 -8.94 12.11 21.82
CA THR A 235 -8.70 13.43 21.18
C THR A 235 -7.23 13.67 20.83
N GLY A 236 -6.36 12.70 21.09
CA GLY A 236 -4.92 12.80 20.84
C GLY A 236 -4.12 11.88 21.75
N VAL A 237 -2.79 11.97 21.70
CA VAL A 237 -1.87 11.15 22.51
C VAL A 237 -2.11 11.33 24.01
N SER A 238 -2.45 12.55 24.46
CA SER A 238 -2.76 12.82 25.89
C SER A 238 -4.00 12.10 26.43
N GLY A 239 -4.89 11.63 25.56
CA GLY A 239 -6.04 10.79 25.94
C GLY A 239 -5.73 9.30 26.05
N LEU A 240 -4.51 8.89 25.76
CA LEU A 240 -4.05 7.51 25.88
C LEU A 240 -3.50 7.26 27.29
N ALA A 241 -3.62 6.01 27.74
CA ALA A 241 -3.01 5.53 28.96
C ALA A 241 -2.20 4.24 28.68
N GLY A 242 -1.21 3.96 29.51
CA GLY A 242 -0.26 2.85 29.34
C GLY A 242 -0.85 1.43 29.32
N THR A 243 -2.18 1.30 29.36
CA THR A 243 -2.88 0.01 29.27
C THR A 243 -3.88 -0.03 28.12
N ASN A 244 -3.99 1.06 27.35
CA ASN A 244 -4.95 1.12 26.26
C ASN A 244 -4.53 0.23 25.11
N THR A 245 -5.44 -0.55 24.59
CA THR A 245 -5.29 -1.22 23.30
C THR A 245 -5.61 -0.24 22.18
N VAL A 246 -4.73 -0.14 21.18
CA VAL A 246 -4.89 0.73 20.05
C VAL A 246 -4.75 -0.04 18.74
N SER A 247 -5.56 0.31 17.76
CA SER A 247 -5.37 -0.09 16.37
C SER A 247 -4.63 1.04 15.65
N LEU A 248 -3.56 0.71 14.98
CA LEU A 248 -2.61 1.63 14.37
C LEU A 248 -2.57 1.41 12.86
N ARG A 249 -2.49 2.48 12.10
CA ARG A 249 -2.20 2.47 10.66
C ARG A 249 -1.21 3.58 10.34
N GLY A 250 -0.13 3.25 9.63
CA GLY A 250 0.90 4.22 9.28
C GLY A 250 2.08 3.59 8.53
N LEU A 251 3.05 4.41 8.20
CA LEU A 251 4.31 3.95 7.59
C LEU A 251 5.26 3.47 8.69
N LEU A 252 5.68 2.22 8.58
CA LEU A 252 6.61 1.60 9.54
C LEU A 252 8.04 1.66 9.00
N PHE A 253 8.94 2.30 9.74
CA PHE A 253 10.35 2.46 9.38
C PHE A 253 11.26 1.65 10.30
N ASN A 254 12.31 1.07 9.73
CA ASN A 254 13.46 0.61 10.48
C ASN A 254 14.23 1.83 11.04
N ASN A 255 14.62 1.78 12.29
CA ASN A 255 15.35 2.85 12.98
C ASN A 255 16.70 2.37 13.50
N GLY A 256 17.30 1.40 12.81
CA GLY A 256 18.58 0.80 13.17
C GLY A 256 18.53 0.06 14.51
N ALA A 257 19.42 0.43 15.44
CA ALA A 257 19.48 -0.19 16.76
C ALA A 257 18.37 0.28 17.72
N ASN A 258 17.60 1.31 17.35
CA ASN A 258 16.47 1.79 18.15
C ASN A 258 15.19 1.04 17.78
N PRO A 259 14.14 1.11 18.62
CA PRO A 259 12.85 0.58 18.25
C PRO A 259 12.38 1.13 16.89
N PRO A 260 11.74 0.30 16.04
CA PRO A 260 11.13 0.76 14.81
C PRO A 260 10.15 1.91 15.05
N VAL A 261 9.96 2.75 14.05
CA VAL A 261 9.09 3.92 14.12
C VAL A 261 7.90 3.75 13.20
N LEU A 262 6.69 3.81 13.75
CA LEU A 262 5.47 3.95 12.98
C LEU A 262 5.07 5.44 12.92
N VAL A 263 5.12 6.03 11.74
CA VAL A 263 4.53 7.36 11.50
C VAL A 263 3.05 7.18 11.25
N ALA A 264 2.25 7.53 12.25
CA ALA A 264 0.84 7.16 12.28
C ALA A 264 -0.04 8.08 11.41
N LYS A 265 -0.77 7.51 10.47
CA LYS A 265 -1.91 8.15 9.80
C LYS A 265 -3.16 8.07 10.67
N LYS A 266 -3.34 6.95 11.37
CA LYS A 266 -4.52 6.71 12.22
C LYS A 266 -4.18 5.99 13.50
N VAL A 267 -4.78 6.45 14.60
CA VAL A 267 -4.73 5.84 15.92
C VAL A 267 -6.15 5.67 16.43
N ARG A 268 -6.60 4.45 16.61
CA ARG A 268 -7.93 4.15 17.14
C ARG A 268 -7.82 3.44 18.49
N LYS A 269 -8.34 4.05 19.55
CA LYS A 269 -8.49 3.40 20.84
C LYS A 269 -9.62 2.37 20.75
N ARG A 270 -9.35 1.16 21.26
CA ARG A 270 -10.30 0.06 21.33
C ARG A 270 -10.89 -0.07 22.73
#